data_de554355d87af44fc1e4eff133d3c25a
#
_entry.id   de554355d87af44fc1e4eff133d3c25a
#
_cell.length_a   1.000
_cell.length_b   1.000
_cell.length_c   1.000
_cell.angle_alpha   90.00
_cell.angle_beta   90.00
_cell.angle_gamma   90.00
#
_symmetry.space_group_name_H-M   'P 1'
#
loop_
_entity.id
_entity.type
_entity.pdbx_description
1 polymer ?
#
loop_
_entity_poly.entity_id
_entity_poly.type
_entity_poly.pdbx_seq_one_letter_code
_entity_poly.pdbx_strand_id
1 'polypeptide(L)'
;MIMSENGVEEGVVDKFIGEHHHDDRIDVETEISSRESFVLLVRCLKLLYAVRWLFTAKFLLRLCAFLPGLLLPWLAKIVIDNVLLQKSFSENENPYPPFMHPIINFLDGMTPLEIMFTITAGYFIGLIFIGARTGGELYVGTYGNTLTGQDEASAAENKISNGHTESGGILGVIEYWVTVRLSQRLADNVRTRLFARLTRLPMAVLSEKRTGDSIYRVLYDTSNIPLAVTDSTFHIFYALLGSFISMYLIGYSYSVSAEEIVWIAWSVLPLVFILTFPAAKLMRRINQTKRSAGSATTNAMEETVDNIDAVQSLGGMQQETEKFAMRSLESYFRERVSLLVGGVLFIGAAIAVLSVCGIVFVMVTNSIIKGDMSAGDFGVIFIIFWGIAGGAIELGGFWLAVQN
;
A
#
# COMPACT_ATOMS: atom_id res chain seq x y z
N MET A 1 1.73 -60.50 19.92
CA MET A 1 2.15 -59.30 20.61
C MET A 1 3.44 -58.81 19.93
N ILE A 2 3.30 -58.31 18.73
CA ILE A 2 4.33 -57.68 17.94
C ILE A 2 3.76 -56.30 17.64
N MET A 3 4.08 -55.35 18.47
CA MET A 3 3.71 -53.96 18.29
C MET A 3 4.94 -53.12 18.41
N SER A 4 5.13 -52.35 17.34
CA SER A 4 5.67 -50.99 17.33
C SER A 4 7.14 -50.78 17.52
N GLU A 5 7.96 -51.38 16.70
CA GLU A 5 9.23 -50.75 16.33
C GLU A 5 9.07 -49.83 15.08
N ASN A 6 8.05 -50.12 14.23
CA ASN A 6 7.84 -49.36 13.00
C ASN A 6 7.31 -47.92 13.22
N GLY A 7 6.61 -47.64 14.32
CA GLY A 7 6.04 -46.30 14.53
C GLY A 7 7.04 -45.23 14.97
N VAL A 8 8.19 -45.62 15.55
CA VAL A 8 9.24 -44.67 15.95
C VAL A 8 10.18 -44.38 14.78
N GLU A 9 10.43 -45.39 13.93
CA GLU A 9 11.21 -45.20 12.73
C GLU A 9 10.44 -44.39 11.66
N GLU A 10 9.14 -44.64 11.48
CA GLU A 10 8.34 -43.80 10.56
C GLU A 10 8.29 -42.33 11.02
N GLY A 11 8.15 -42.03 12.30
CA GLY A 11 8.16 -40.66 12.80
C GLY A 11 9.51 -39.96 12.71
N VAL A 12 10.62 -40.70 12.75
CA VAL A 12 11.96 -40.18 12.56
C VAL A 12 12.27 -40.01 11.08
N VAL A 13 11.86 -40.97 10.26
CA VAL A 13 12.01 -40.93 8.82
C VAL A 13 11.13 -39.82 8.23
N ASP A 14 9.88 -39.66 8.68
CA ASP A 14 9.02 -38.55 8.27
C ASP A 14 9.58 -37.20 8.72
N LYS A 15 10.22 -37.11 9.86
CA LYS A 15 10.86 -35.89 10.31
C LYS A 15 12.11 -35.54 9.49
N PHE A 16 12.87 -36.56 9.12
CA PHE A 16 14.05 -36.41 8.26
C PHE A 16 13.65 -36.16 6.79
N ILE A 17 12.68 -36.90 6.28
CA ILE A 17 12.12 -36.69 4.95
C ILE A 17 11.38 -35.35 4.93
N GLY A 18 10.67 -34.96 5.99
CA GLY A 18 10.05 -33.65 6.15
C GLY A 18 11.05 -32.50 6.15
N GLU A 19 12.21 -32.65 6.81
CA GLU A 19 13.26 -31.62 6.79
C GLU A 19 13.95 -31.53 5.42
N HIS A 20 14.19 -32.63 4.72
CA HIS A 20 14.73 -32.62 3.37
C HIS A 20 13.71 -32.26 2.29
N HIS A 21 12.47 -32.71 2.40
CA HIS A 21 11.38 -32.31 1.52
C HIS A 21 10.87 -30.90 1.77
N HIS A 22 11.08 -30.33 2.96
CA HIS A 22 10.80 -28.92 3.20
C HIS A 22 11.67 -27.99 2.36
N ASP A 23 12.86 -28.44 1.99
CA ASP A 23 13.74 -27.68 1.11
C ASP A 23 13.39 -27.86 -0.38
N ASP A 24 12.82 -28.99 -0.76
CA ASP A 24 12.33 -29.26 -2.12
C ASP A 24 10.85 -28.87 -2.31
N ARG A 25 10.07 -28.83 -1.22
CA ARG A 25 8.69 -28.34 -1.21
C ARG A 25 8.65 -26.89 -0.73
N ILE A 26 9.24 -26.04 -1.46
CA ILE A 26 9.16 -24.60 -1.33
C ILE A 26 7.72 -24.12 -1.47
N ASP A 27 6.90 -24.91 -2.07
CA ASP A 27 5.46 -24.70 -2.27
C ASP A 27 4.55 -25.36 -1.22
N VAL A 28 5.09 -25.97 -0.16
CA VAL A 28 4.28 -26.23 1.01
C VAL A 28 4.01 -24.89 1.67
N GLU A 29 2.85 -24.35 1.36
CA GLU A 29 2.25 -23.21 2.04
C GLU A 29 2.25 -23.51 3.56
N THR A 30 3.33 -23.12 4.22
CA THR A 30 3.27 -22.99 5.67
C THR A 30 2.25 -21.90 5.92
N GLU A 31 1.11 -22.26 6.50
CA GLU A 31 0.10 -21.29 6.96
C GLU A 31 0.77 -20.37 7.97
N ILE A 32 1.38 -19.30 7.45
CA ILE A 32 2.05 -18.31 8.30
C ILE A 32 0.96 -17.59 9.07
N SER A 33 1.00 -17.72 10.37
CA SER A 33 0.07 -17.04 11.27
C SER A 33 0.27 -15.53 11.14
N SER A 34 -0.79 -14.73 11.32
CA SER A 34 -0.72 -13.25 11.30
C SER A 34 0.34 -12.70 12.26
N ARG A 35 0.60 -13.42 13.36
CA ARG A 35 1.65 -13.06 14.33
C ARG A 35 3.04 -13.28 13.75
N GLU A 36 3.24 -14.36 13.02
CA GLU A 36 4.53 -14.65 12.35
C GLU A 36 4.79 -13.69 11.22
N SER A 37 3.78 -13.36 10.40
CA SER A 37 3.89 -12.32 9.36
C SER A 37 4.32 -10.99 9.95
N PHE A 38 3.74 -10.58 11.08
CA PHE A 38 4.14 -9.35 11.77
C PHE A 38 5.58 -9.42 12.31
N VAL A 39 5.99 -10.56 12.87
CA VAL A 39 7.37 -10.76 13.34
C VAL A 39 8.36 -10.71 12.18
N LEU A 40 8.02 -11.29 11.03
CA LEU A 40 8.82 -11.22 9.81
C LEU A 40 8.96 -9.78 9.32
N LEU A 41 7.86 -9.03 9.27
CA LEU A 41 7.86 -7.61 8.90
C LEU A 41 8.79 -6.80 9.83
N VAL A 42 8.69 -6.99 11.14
CA VAL A 42 9.58 -6.33 12.13
C VAL A 42 11.06 -6.72 11.94
N ARG A 43 11.33 -7.98 11.55
CA ARG A 43 12.70 -8.40 11.21
C ARG A 43 13.20 -7.70 9.95
N CYS A 44 12.34 -7.57 8.93
CA CYS A 44 12.67 -6.86 7.70
C CYS A 44 12.94 -5.37 7.96
N LEU A 45 12.20 -4.73 8.88
CA LEU A 45 12.46 -3.33 9.27
C LEU A 45 13.89 -3.11 9.79
N LYS A 46 14.51 -4.12 10.42
CA LYS A 46 15.91 -4.00 10.85
C LYS A 46 16.90 -3.83 9.69
N LEU A 47 16.51 -4.25 8.48
CA LEU A 47 17.34 -4.06 7.29
C LEU A 47 17.44 -2.57 6.91
N LEU A 48 16.45 -1.75 7.26
CA LEU A 48 16.48 -0.30 7.03
C LEU A 48 17.63 0.40 7.76
N TYR A 49 18.13 -0.18 8.83
CA TYR A 49 19.27 0.39 9.55
C TYR A 49 20.53 0.52 8.67
N ALA A 50 20.71 -0.41 7.72
CA ALA A 50 21.83 -0.36 6.77
C ALA A 50 21.73 0.85 5.80
N VAL A 51 20.53 1.35 5.55
CA VAL A 51 20.22 2.45 4.62
C VAL A 51 19.55 3.64 5.31
N ARG A 52 19.75 3.77 6.61
CA ARG A 52 19.07 4.76 7.47
C ARG A 52 19.06 6.18 6.95
N TRP A 53 20.14 6.66 6.36
CA TRP A 53 20.23 8.02 5.84
C TRP A 53 19.34 8.26 4.61
N LEU A 54 19.28 7.28 3.69
CA LEU A 54 18.38 7.36 2.53
C LEU A 54 16.92 7.23 2.96
N PHE A 55 16.66 6.36 3.95
CA PHE A 55 15.33 6.22 4.52
C PHE A 55 14.85 7.52 5.19
N THR A 56 15.70 8.14 6.00
CA THR A 56 15.38 9.42 6.65
C THR A 56 15.19 10.52 5.61
N ALA A 57 16.03 10.57 4.57
CA ALA A 57 15.87 11.53 3.49
C ALA A 57 14.52 11.36 2.76
N LYS A 58 14.16 10.13 2.38
CA LYS A 58 12.84 9.83 1.78
C LYS A 58 11.70 10.24 2.71
N PHE A 59 11.84 9.92 4.00
CA PHE A 59 10.84 10.27 5.01
C PHE A 59 10.61 11.78 5.08
N LEU A 60 11.67 12.58 5.15
CA LEU A 60 11.57 14.04 5.22
C LEU A 60 10.99 14.65 3.94
N LEU A 61 11.44 14.17 2.76
CA LEU A 61 10.91 14.64 1.47
C LEU A 61 9.40 14.39 1.38
N ARG A 62 8.98 13.21 1.78
CA ARG A 62 7.57 12.83 1.76
C ARG A 62 6.74 13.61 2.79
N LEU A 63 7.33 13.96 3.94
CA LEU A 63 6.68 14.83 4.92
C LEU A 63 6.46 16.24 4.34
N CYS A 64 7.42 16.77 3.59
CA CYS A 64 7.26 18.06 2.90
C CYS A 64 6.12 18.03 1.86
N ALA A 65 5.88 16.91 1.20
CA ALA A 65 4.80 16.76 0.22
C ALA A 65 3.38 16.83 0.83
N PHE A 66 3.25 16.75 2.16
CA PHE A 66 1.98 17.00 2.85
C PHE A 66 1.59 18.48 2.90
N LEU A 67 2.55 19.40 2.83
CA LEU A 67 2.29 20.83 3.02
C LEU A 67 1.24 21.39 2.06
N PRO A 68 1.28 21.17 0.74
CA PRO A 68 0.25 21.68 -0.17
C PRO A 68 -1.14 21.12 0.14
N GLY A 69 -1.23 19.84 0.53
CA GLY A 69 -2.48 19.20 0.92
C GLY A 69 -3.09 19.78 2.19
N LEU A 70 -2.25 20.18 3.17
CA LEU A 70 -2.71 20.83 4.39
C LEU A 70 -3.17 22.27 4.17
N LEU A 71 -2.54 22.97 3.23
CA LEU A 71 -2.90 24.36 2.91
C LEU A 71 -4.17 24.47 2.07
N LEU A 72 -4.38 23.55 1.15
CA LEU A 72 -5.45 23.60 0.14
C LEU A 72 -6.86 23.86 0.74
N PRO A 73 -7.31 23.17 1.79
CA PRO A 73 -8.64 23.39 2.36
C PRO A 73 -8.83 24.83 2.82
N TRP A 74 -7.84 25.37 3.51
CA TRP A 74 -7.87 26.72 4.07
C TRP A 74 -7.74 27.81 3.03
N LEU A 75 -6.93 27.59 2.01
CA LEU A 75 -6.84 28.50 0.85
C LEU A 75 -8.18 28.52 0.10
N ALA A 76 -8.84 27.37 -0.05
CA ALA A 76 -10.18 27.31 -0.64
C ALA A 76 -11.20 28.11 0.20
N LYS A 77 -11.15 28.00 1.54
CA LYS A 77 -11.99 28.81 2.42
C LYS A 77 -11.76 30.31 2.20
N ILE A 78 -10.50 30.77 2.17
CA ILE A 78 -10.18 32.18 1.94
C ILE A 78 -10.75 32.64 0.59
N VAL A 79 -10.60 31.85 -0.47
CA VAL A 79 -11.14 32.19 -1.79
C VAL A 79 -12.67 32.30 -1.74
N ILE A 80 -13.36 31.37 -1.08
CA ILE A 80 -14.83 31.40 -1.00
C ILE A 80 -15.32 32.56 -0.14
N ASP A 81 -14.81 32.72 1.08
CA ASP A 81 -15.31 33.67 2.04
C ASP A 81 -14.84 35.11 1.76
N ASN A 82 -13.54 35.31 1.49
CA ASN A 82 -12.95 36.64 1.37
C ASN A 82 -12.93 37.18 -0.07
N VAL A 83 -12.81 36.28 -1.08
CA VAL A 83 -12.81 36.74 -2.49
C VAL A 83 -14.21 36.73 -3.08
N LEU A 84 -14.96 35.63 -2.99
CA LEU A 84 -16.29 35.52 -3.60
C LEU A 84 -17.37 36.20 -2.79
N LEU A 85 -17.40 35.97 -1.46
CA LEU A 85 -18.40 36.56 -0.56
C LEU A 85 -17.98 37.91 0.02
N GLN A 86 -16.73 38.34 -0.23
CA GLN A 86 -16.16 39.62 0.21
C GLN A 86 -16.31 39.85 1.72
N LYS A 87 -16.27 38.80 2.54
CA LYS A 87 -16.26 38.89 4.00
C LYS A 87 -14.90 39.36 4.49
N SER A 88 -14.87 40.14 5.57
CA SER A 88 -13.63 40.50 6.24
C SER A 88 -13.03 39.30 6.97
N PHE A 89 -11.69 39.21 7.07
CA PHE A 89 -11.01 38.17 7.85
C PHE A 89 -11.41 38.17 9.34
N SER A 90 -11.85 39.32 9.86
CA SER A 90 -12.34 39.47 11.24
C SER A 90 -13.76 38.92 11.49
N GLU A 91 -14.55 38.68 10.44
CA GLU A 91 -15.91 38.17 10.53
C GLU A 91 -16.00 36.63 10.52
N ASN A 92 -14.87 35.95 10.50
CA ASN A 92 -14.87 34.50 10.50
C ASN A 92 -15.20 33.92 11.88
N GLU A 93 -16.29 33.15 11.94
CA GLU A 93 -16.78 32.53 13.18
C GLU A 93 -15.88 31.38 13.64
N ASN A 94 -15.27 30.67 12.71
CA ASN A 94 -14.41 29.52 12.98
C ASN A 94 -12.92 29.88 12.89
N PRO A 95 -12.09 29.52 13.89
CA PRO A 95 -10.69 29.90 13.94
C PRO A 95 -9.88 29.14 12.85
N TYR A 96 -8.99 29.87 12.20
CA TYR A 96 -7.99 29.28 11.34
C TYR A 96 -6.89 28.58 12.15
N PRO A 97 -6.31 27.47 11.65
CA PRO A 97 -5.17 26.85 12.30
C PRO A 97 -3.97 27.80 12.41
N PRO A 98 -3.12 27.65 13.43
CA PRO A 98 -2.01 28.58 13.70
C PRO A 98 -1.04 28.77 12.52
N PHE A 99 -0.84 27.73 11.71
CA PHE A 99 0.03 27.83 10.52
C PHE A 99 -0.53 28.70 9.38
N MET A 100 -1.83 29.02 9.42
CA MET A 100 -2.46 29.92 8.45
C MET A 100 -2.32 31.40 8.83
N HIS A 101 -2.07 31.73 10.10
CA HIS A 101 -1.98 33.13 10.56
C HIS A 101 -0.96 33.99 9.78
N PRO A 102 0.26 33.49 9.46
CA PRO A 102 1.20 34.29 8.65
C PRO A 102 0.67 34.60 7.25
N ILE A 103 -0.08 33.66 6.65
CA ILE A 103 -0.67 33.83 5.33
C ILE A 103 -1.82 34.83 5.39
N ILE A 104 -2.67 34.73 6.40
CA ILE A 104 -3.80 35.65 6.60
C ILE A 104 -3.29 37.07 6.85
N ASN A 105 -2.31 37.24 7.75
CA ASN A 105 -1.72 38.55 8.02
C ASN A 105 -1.05 39.19 6.78
N PHE A 106 -0.53 38.37 5.88
CA PHE A 106 0.03 38.84 4.62
C PHE A 106 -1.04 39.26 3.60
N LEU A 107 -2.20 38.58 3.61
CA LEU A 107 -3.32 38.85 2.71
C LEU A 107 -4.24 39.96 3.23
N ASP A 108 -4.17 40.27 4.51
CA ASP A 108 -5.02 41.27 5.14
C ASP A 108 -4.73 42.66 4.53
N GLY A 109 -5.79 43.36 4.20
CA GLY A 109 -5.69 44.68 3.52
C GLY A 109 -5.55 44.62 2.00
N MET A 110 -5.43 43.44 1.38
CA MET A 110 -5.43 43.29 -0.10
C MET A 110 -6.85 43.31 -0.66
N THR A 111 -6.98 43.74 -1.90
CA THR A 111 -8.25 43.64 -2.63
C THR A 111 -8.57 42.17 -2.95
N PRO A 112 -9.88 41.79 -3.11
CA PRO A 112 -10.27 40.42 -3.40
C PRO A 112 -9.54 39.83 -4.62
N LEU A 113 -9.27 40.64 -5.63
CA LEU A 113 -8.60 40.23 -6.84
C LEU A 113 -7.09 39.97 -6.60
N GLU A 114 -6.45 40.81 -5.79
CA GLU A 114 -5.05 40.60 -5.37
C GLU A 114 -4.90 39.35 -4.51
N ILE A 115 -5.84 39.10 -3.58
CA ILE A 115 -5.88 37.87 -2.77
C ILE A 115 -5.94 36.65 -3.70
N MET A 116 -6.86 36.65 -4.68
CA MET A 116 -7.02 35.54 -5.61
C MET A 116 -5.73 35.28 -6.41
N PHE A 117 -5.12 36.32 -6.98
CA PHE A 117 -3.87 36.18 -7.74
C PHE A 117 -2.73 35.68 -6.85
N THR A 118 -2.59 36.22 -5.65
CA THR A 118 -1.53 35.85 -4.71
C THR A 118 -1.64 34.40 -4.26
N ILE A 119 -2.85 33.95 -3.91
CA ILE A 119 -3.10 32.56 -3.52
C ILE A 119 -2.84 31.62 -4.70
N THR A 120 -3.38 31.95 -5.89
CA THR A 120 -3.23 31.09 -7.07
C THR A 120 -1.77 30.98 -7.49
N ALA A 121 -1.05 32.12 -7.58
CA ALA A 121 0.37 32.14 -7.94
C ALA A 121 1.21 31.43 -6.88
N GLY A 122 1.01 31.73 -5.60
CA GLY A 122 1.75 31.12 -4.50
C GLY A 122 1.52 29.60 -4.41
N TYR A 123 0.28 29.14 -4.55
CA TYR A 123 -0.04 27.73 -4.56
C TYR A 123 0.55 27.01 -5.79
N PHE A 124 0.47 27.63 -6.98
CA PHE A 124 1.04 27.09 -8.21
C PHE A 124 2.58 26.98 -8.11
N ILE A 125 3.25 28.01 -7.59
CA ILE A 125 4.70 27.97 -7.32
C ILE A 125 4.99 26.84 -6.30
N GLY A 126 4.22 26.75 -5.24
CA GLY A 126 4.33 25.66 -4.25
C GLY A 126 4.20 24.28 -4.89
N LEU A 127 3.25 24.10 -5.83
CA LEU A 127 3.08 22.83 -6.57
C LEU A 127 4.27 22.53 -7.50
N ILE A 128 4.90 23.51 -8.10
CA ILE A 128 6.11 23.31 -8.93
C ILE A 128 7.27 22.81 -8.06
N PHE A 129 7.50 23.42 -6.91
CA PHE A 129 8.64 23.09 -6.05
C PHE A 129 8.39 21.86 -5.17
N ILE A 130 7.29 21.85 -4.42
CA ILE A 130 6.99 20.84 -3.43
C ILE A 130 6.19 19.69 -4.08
N GLY A 131 5.35 20.01 -5.06
CA GLY A 131 4.41 19.08 -5.66
C GLY A 131 3.18 18.85 -4.80
N ALA A 132 2.23 18.10 -5.32
CA ALA A 132 1.12 17.56 -4.56
C ALA A 132 1.32 16.06 -4.41
N ARG A 133 0.83 15.49 -3.29
CA ARG A 133 0.74 14.05 -3.17
C ARG A 133 -0.25 13.54 -4.23
N THR A 134 0.24 12.70 -5.12
CA THR A 134 -0.61 11.97 -6.06
C THR A 134 -1.26 10.82 -5.30
N GLY A 135 -2.56 10.61 -5.46
CA GLY A 135 -3.29 9.53 -4.76
C GLY A 135 -2.88 8.11 -5.16
N GLY A 136 -1.72 7.95 -5.80
CA GLY A 136 -1.13 6.69 -6.23
C GLY A 136 0.34 6.87 -6.60
N GLU A 137 1.03 5.76 -6.82
CA GLU A 137 2.43 5.77 -7.25
C GLU A 137 2.54 6.32 -8.67
N LEU A 138 3.34 7.38 -8.84
CA LEU A 138 3.70 7.90 -10.15
C LEU A 138 4.99 7.22 -10.61
N TYR A 139 4.90 6.42 -11.64
CA TYR A 139 6.06 5.79 -12.27
C TYR A 139 6.64 6.71 -13.33
N VAL A 140 7.93 7.04 -13.18
CA VAL A 140 8.68 7.80 -14.17
C VAL A 140 9.38 6.80 -15.09
N GLY A 141 8.84 6.59 -16.26
CA GLY A 141 9.36 5.64 -17.25
C GLY A 141 8.30 4.71 -17.80
N THR A 142 8.72 3.78 -18.63
CA THR A 142 7.84 2.88 -19.35
C THR A 142 6.96 2.09 -18.38
N TYR A 143 5.70 2.44 -18.34
CA TYR A 143 4.58 1.68 -17.80
C TYR A 143 4.93 0.75 -16.62
N GLY A 144 4.78 1.25 -15.40
CA GLY A 144 4.89 0.47 -14.18
C GLY A 144 3.81 -0.60 -14.00
N ASN A 145 3.05 -0.87 -15.04
CA ASN A 145 2.11 -1.96 -15.07
C ASN A 145 2.87 -3.21 -15.45
N THR A 146 2.89 -4.17 -14.58
CA THR A 146 3.24 -5.55 -14.87
C THR A 146 2.55 -5.96 -16.16
N LEU A 147 3.36 -6.38 -17.12
CA LEU A 147 2.82 -7.03 -18.32
C LEU A 147 1.93 -8.18 -17.83
N THR A 148 0.76 -8.32 -18.41
CA THR A 148 -0.15 -9.42 -18.12
C THR A 148 0.61 -10.74 -18.27
N GLY A 149 0.71 -11.53 -17.20
CA GLY A 149 1.47 -12.78 -17.18
C GLY A 149 2.91 -12.68 -16.64
N GLN A 150 3.36 -11.52 -16.14
CA GLN A 150 4.62 -11.41 -15.45
C GLN A 150 4.46 -11.95 -14.01
N ASP A 151 5.42 -12.75 -13.56
CA ASP A 151 5.45 -13.24 -12.18
C ASP A 151 5.73 -12.10 -11.17
N GLU A 152 5.29 -12.28 -9.93
CA GLU A 152 5.39 -11.25 -8.87
C GLU A 152 6.84 -10.81 -8.60
N ALA A 153 7.80 -11.73 -8.69
CA ALA A 153 9.20 -11.43 -8.41
C ALA A 153 9.83 -10.59 -9.53
N SER A 154 9.55 -10.90 -10.80
CA SER A 154 9.97 -10.07 -11.93
C SER A 154 9.28 -8.71 -11.93
N ALA A 155 8.02 -8.65 -11.50
CA ALA A 155 7.29 -7.40 -11.31
C ALA A 155 7.94 -6.53 -10.22
N ALA A 156 8.34 -7.13 -9.10
CA ALA A 156 9.04 -6.44 -8.03
C ALA A 156 10.41 -5.89 -8.47
N GLU A 157 11.18 -6.67 -9.23
CA GLU A 157 12.46 -6.22 -9.79
C GLU A 157 12.27 -5.04 -10.74
N ASN A 158 11.29 -5.10 -11.61
CA ASN A 158 10.95 -3.99 -12.50
C ASN A 158 10.55 -2.75 -11.73
N LYS A 159 9.74 -2.89 -10.67
CA LYS A 159 9.32 -1.79 -9.81
C LYS A 159 10.51 -1.12 -9.11
N ILE A 160 11.47 -1.92 -8.61
CA ILE A 160 12.70 -1.41 -7.99
C ILE A 160 13.58 -0.70 -9.03
N SER A 161 13.73 -1.27 -10.21
CA SER A 161 14.60 -0.75 -11.27
C SER A 161 14.04 0.50 -11.92
N ASN A 162 12.74 0.57 -12.15
CA ASN A 162 12.08 1.73 -12.73
C ASN A 162 11.86 2.85 -11.71
N GLY A 163 11.77 2.51 -10.42
CA GLY A 163 11.49 3.46 -9.36
C GLY A 163 10.07 4.03 -9.42
N HIS A 164 9.67 4.70 -8.36
CA HIS A 164 8.37 5.36 -8.25
C HIS A 164 8.46 6.56 -7.30
N THR A 165 7.55 7.48 -7.44
CA THR A 165 7.33 8.60 -6.51
C THR A 165 5.84 8.78 -6.28
N GLU A 166 5.47 9.28 -5.12
CA GLU A 166 4.08 9.68 -4.82
C GLU A 166 3.91 11.19 -4.78
N SER A 167 5.00 11.91 -4.95
CA SER A 167 5.03 13.37 -4.93
C SER A 167 5.30 13.90 -6.34
N GLY A 168 4.59 14.98 -6.71
CA GLY A 168 4.88 15.73 -7.92
C GLY A 168 6.01 16.76 -7.71
N GLY A 169 6.19 17.64 -8.68
CA GLY A 169 7.12 18.77 -8.58
C GLY A 169 8.59 18.39 -8.51
N ILE A 170 9.44 19.37 -8.20
CA ILE A 170 10.90 19.19 -8.10
C ILE A 170 11.27 18.25 -6.95
N LEU A 171 10.59 18.37 -5.80
CA LEU A 171 10.79 17.44 -4.68
C LEU A 171 10.43 16.01 -5.05
N GLY A 172 9.43 15.81 -5.91
CA GLY A 172 9.08 14.48 -6.41
C GLY A 172 10.19 13.85 -7.23
N VAL A 173 10.92 14.62 -8.04
CA VAL A 173 12.11 14.13 -8.77
C VAL A 173 13.22 13.72 -7.80
N ILE A 174 13.44 14.51 -6.75
CA ILE A 174 14.44 14.19 -5.73
C ILE A 174 14.01 12.93 -4.95
N GLU A 175 12.74 12.85 -4.58
CA GLU A 175 12.16 11.65 -3.92
C GLU A 175 12.30 10.40 -4.78
N TYR A 176 12.00 10.49 -6.07
CA TYR A 176 12.20 9.42 -7.03
C TYR A 176 13.65 8.89 -7.01
N TRP A 177 14.62 9.78 -7.13
CA TRP A 177 16.03 9.42 -7.11
C TRP A 177 16.47 8.77 -5.78
N VAL A 178 15.99 9.30 -4.65
CA VAL A 178 16.23 8.71 -3.32
C VAL A 178 15.58 7.35 -3.21
N THR A 179 14.36 7.19 -3.74
CA THR A 179 13.61 5.90 -3.72
C THR A 179 14.34 4.83 -4.50
N VAL A 180 14.78 5.10 -5.73
CA VAL A 180 15.56 4.15 -6.52
C VAL A 180 16.83 3.72 -5.78
N ARG A 181 17.59 4.69 -5.25
CA ARG A 181 18.81 4.39 -4.49
C ARG A 181 18.55 3.60 -3.22
N LEU A 182 17.47 3.92 -2.50
CA LEU A 182 17.07 3.22 -1.28
C LEU A 182 16.77 1.75 -1.59
N SER A 183 15.89 1.53 -2.57
CA SER A 183 15.42 0.19 -2.94
C SER A 183 16.55 -0.67 -3.51
N GLN A 184 17.37 -0.12 -4.41
CA GLN A 184 18.52 -0.85 -4.98
C GLN A 184 19.56 -1.21 -3.91
N ARG A 185 19.95 -0.26 -3.06
CA ARG A 185 20.92 -0.57 -1.98
C ARG A 185 20.40 -1.59 -0.99
N LEU A 186 19.10 -1.58 -0.72
CA LEU A 186 18.50 -2.55 0.18
C LEU A 186 18.48 -3.95 -0.46
N ALA A 187 18.07 -4.04 -1.74
CA ALA A 187 18.12 -5.29 -2.51
C ALA A 187 19.55 -5.85 -2.60
N ASP A 188 20.52 -5.02 -2.97
CA ASP A 188 21.91 -5.43 -3.10
C ASP A 188 22.51 -5.93 -1.77
N ASN A 189 22.14 -5.29 -0.66
CA ASN A 189 22.57 -5.73 0.67
C ASN A 189 22.03 -7.12 1.01
N VAL A 190 20.76 -7.38 0.68
CA VAL A 190 20.13 -8.69 0.90
C VAL A 190 20.75 -9.74 -0.04
N ARG A 191 20.91 -9.43 -1.34
CA ARG A 191 21.53 -10.30 -2.35
C ARG A 191 22.94 -10.72 -1.93
N THR A 192 23.77 -9.75 -1.57
CA THR A 192 25.14 -9.99 -1.14
C THR A 192 25.21 -10.91 0.09
N ARG A 193 24.33 -10.68 1.08
CA ARG A 193 24.28 -11.52 2.29
C ARG A 193 23.77 -12.94 1.97
N LEU A 194 22.77 -13.08 1.12
CA LEU A 194 22.27 -14.38 0.68
C LEU A 194 23.32 -15.14 -0.10
N PHE A 195 23.95 -14.50 -1.08
CA PHE A 195 25.02 -15.10 -1.86
C PHE A 195 26.20 -15.54 -1.00
N ALA A 196 26.65 -14.70 -0.06
CA ALA A 196 27.70 -15.06 0.88
C ALA A 196 27.34 -16.23 1.80
N ARG A 197 26.07 -16.47 2.07
CA ARG A 197 25.62 -17.67 2.79
C ARG A 197 25.54 -18.88 1.88
N LEU A 198 25.01 -18.71 0.68
CA LEU A 198 24.93 -19.77 -0.33
C LEU A 198 26.29 -20.38 -0.61
N THR A 199 27.32 -19.56 -0.82
CA THR A 199 28.71 -20.00 -1.09
C THR A 199 29.37 -20.70 0.09
N ARG A 200 28.82 -20.64 1.29
CA ARG A 200 29.30 -21.35 2.49
C ARG A 200 28.53 -22.61 2.81
N LEU A 201 27.49 -22.95 2.05
CA LEU A 201 26.76 -24.19 2.24
C LEU A 201 27.62 -25.41 1.86
N PRO A 202 27.49 -26.53 2.58
CA PRO A 202 28.13 -27.79 2.20
C PRO A 202 27.69 -28.23 0.80
N MET A 203 28.61 -28.83 0.04
CA MET A 203 28.32 -29.31 -1.31
C MET A 203 27.17 -30.33 -1.37
N ALA A 204 26.99 -31.13 -0.33
CA ALA A 204 25.87 -32.07 -0.23
C ALA A 204 24.52 -31.37 -0.31
N VAL A 205 24.36 -30.20 0.34
CA VAL A 205 23.12 -29.41 0.29
C VAL A 205 22.95 -28.71 -1.06
N LEU A 206 24.05 -28.25 -1.67
CA LEU A 206 24.00 -27.57 -2.96
C LEU A 206 23.73 -28.54 -4.14
N SER A 207 24.23 -29.78 -4.06
CA SER A 207 24.01 -30.77 -5.12
C SER A 207 22.58 -31.31 -5.19
N GLU A 208 21.84 -31.23 -4.08
CA GLU A 208 20.44 -31.65 -4.00
C GLU A 208 19.49 -30.56 -4.54
N LYS A 209 19.93 -29.30 -4.62
CA LYS A 209 19.08 -28.18 -5.05
C LYS A 209 19.31 -27.87 -6.53
N ARG A 210 18.21 -27.55 -7.21
CA ARG A 210 18.28 -27.02 -8.58
C ARG A 210 19.02 -25.68 -8.57
N THR A 211 20.10 -25.57 -9.31
CA THR A 211 20.93 -24.36 -9.39
C THR A 211 20.12 -23.14 -9.83
N GLY A 212 19.17 -23.36 -10.76
CA GLY A 212 18.27 -22.32 -11.29
C GLY A 212 17.38 -21.69 -10.20
N ASP A 213 16.78 -22.51 -9.32
CA ASP A 213 15.95 -22.04 -8.22
C ASP A 213 16.76 -21.17 -7.24
N SER A 214 17.97 -21.60 -6.87
CA SER A 214 18.85 -20.82 -6.00
C SER A 214 19.23 -19.47 -6.61
N ILE A 215 19.48 -19.42 -7.92
CA ILE A 215 19.77 -18.17 -8.64
C ILE A 215 18.52 -17.28 -8.67
N TYR A 216 17.36 -17.85 -9.00
CA TYR A 216 16.09 -17.10 -9.03
C TYR A 216 15.78 -16.44 -7.70
N ARG A 217 15.90 -17.16 -6.60
CA ARG A 217 15.68 -16.61 -5.25
C ARG A 217 16.64 -15.48 -4.88
N VAL A 218 17.91 -15.62 -5.21
CA VAL A 218 18.90 -14.58 -4.92
C VAL A 218 18.67 -13.34 -5.77
N LEU A 219 18.26 -13.48 -7.02
CA LEU A 219 18.13 -12.34 -7.94
C LEU A 219 16.74 -11.66 -7.87
N TYR A 220 15.67 -12.46 -7.81
CA TYR A 220 14.32 -11.94 -7.97
C TYR A 220 13.52 -11.85 -6.67
N ASP A 221 13.49 -12.89 -5.83
CA ASP A 221 12.72 -12.87 -4.60
C ASP A 221 13.21 -11.80 -3.61
N THR A 222 14.49 -11.50 -3.64
CA THR A 222 15.06 -10.44 -2.80
C THR A 222 14.52 -9.06 -3.11
N SER A 223 13.99 -8.83 -4.29
CA SER A 223 13.42 -7.56 -4.73
C SER A 223 12.09 -7.24 -4.06
N ASN A 224 11.37 -8.27 -3.60
CA ASN A 224 10.13 -8.09 -2.83
C ASN A 224 10.39 -7.49 -1.44
N ILE A 225 11.54 -7.74 -0.83
CA ILE A 225 11.86 -7.27 0.53
C ILE A 225 11.91 -5.73 0.62
N PRO A 226 12.67 -5.01 -0.24
CA PRO A 226 12.65 -3.55 -0.26
C PRO A 226 11.26 -2.97 -0.43
N LEU A 227 10.45 -3.51 -1.36
CA LEU A 227 9.10 -3.03 -1.61
C LEU A 227 8.21 -3.25 -0.38
N ALA A 228 8.18 -4.48 0.15
CA ALA A 228 7.36 -4.79 1.32
C ALA A 228 7.71 -3.90 2.52
N VAL A 229 9.00 -3.66 2.77
CA VAL A 229 9.46 -2.88 3.93
C VAL A 229 9.24 -1.39 3.73
N THR A 230 9.57 -0.84 2.56
CA THR A 230 9.42 0.60 2.31
C THR A 230 7.96 0.98 2.17
N ASP A 231 7.21 0.28 1.33
CA ASP A 231 5.81 0.59 1.08
C ASP A 231 4.97 0.43 2.35
N SER A 232 5.14 -0.71 3.07
CA SER A 232 4.43 -0.93 4.33
C SER A 232 4.71 0.16 5.36
N THR A 233 5.98 0.55 5.53
CA THR A 233 6.34 1.55 6.53
C THR A 233 5.80 2.93 6.16
N PHE A 234 5.96 3.33 4.91
CA PHE A 234 5.54 4.66 4.48
C PHE A 234 4.03 4.79 4.38
N HIS A 235 3.32 3.82 3.79
CA HIS A 235 1.86 3.86 3.67
C HIS A 235 1.17 3.91 5.03
N ILE A 236 1.54 3.03 5.96
CA ILE A 236 0.95 3.05 7.32
C ILE A 236 1.20 4.38 7.99
N PHE A 237 2.48 4.80 8.03
CA PHE A 237 2.85 6.00 8.76
C PHE A 237 2.13 7.24 8.22
N TYR A 238 2.12 7.42 6.90
CA TYR A 238 1.54 8.62 6.30
C TYR A 238 0.02 8.61 6.27
N ALA A 239 -0.62 7.45 6.10
CA ALA A 239 -2.07 7.33 6.22
C ALA A 239 -2.54 7.65 7.63
N LEU A 240 -1.84 7.13 8.66
CA LEU A 240 -2.13 7.47 10.06
C LEU A 240 -1.86 8.95 10.34
N LEU A 241 -0.68 9.45 9.99
CA LEU A 241 -0.31 10.84 10.21
C LEU A 241 -1.29 11.80 9.55
N GLY A 242 -1.61 11.57 8.27
CA GLY A 242 -2.57 12.39 7.52
C GLY A 242 -3.96 12.37 8.12
N SER A 243 -4.45 11.20 8.54
CA SER A 243 -5.74 11.07 9.19
C SER A 243 -5.77 11.78 10.55
N PHE A 244 -4.74 11.59 11.39
CA PHE A 244 -4.67 12.26 12.70
C PHE A 244 -4.55 13.78 12.58
N ILE A 245 -3.74 14.28 11.64
CA ILE A 245 -3.65 15.72 11.37
C ILE A 245 -5.00 16.26 10.92
N SER A 246 -5.67 15.57 10.00
CA SER A 246 -6.99 15.96 9.50
C SER A 246 -8.04 16.01 10.61
N MET A 247 -8.08 14.99 11.48
CA MET A 247 -8.98 14.96 12.65
C MET A 247 -8.66 16.07 13.65
N TYR A 248 -7.36 16.31 13.91
CA TYR A 248 -6.93 17.39 14.78
C TYR A 248 -7.36 18.76 14.24
N LEU A 249 -7.20 19.00 12.94
CA LEU A 249 -7.58 20.27 12.29
C LEU A 249 -9.09 20.51 12.35
N ILE A 250 -9.89 19.47 12.10
CA ILE A 250 -11.35 19.57 12.26
C ILE A 250 -11.70 19.87 13.73
N GLY A 251 -11.10 19.16 14.68
CA GLY A 251 -11.32 19.39 16.09
C GLY A 251 -10.92 20.80 16.54
N TYR A 252 -9.78 21.31 16.07
CA TYR A 252 -9.32 22.65 16.39
C TYR A 252 -10.28 23.76 15.91
N SER A 253 -10.73 23.65 14.67
CA SER A 253 -11.50 24.72 14.03
C SER A 253 -13.01 24.61 14.25
N TYR A 254 -13.56 23.41 14.45
CA TYR A 254 -15.01 23.18 14.46
C TYR A 254 -15.55 22.57 15.76
N SER A 255 -14.75 22.42 16.81
CA SER A 255 -15.22 21.86 18.08
C SER A 255 -16.35 22.67 18.77
N VAL A 256 -16.38 23.97 18.53
CA VAL A 256 -17.41 24.85 19.12
C VAL A 256 -18.65 24.94 18.22
N SER A 257 -18.46 25.06 16.92
CA SER A 257 -19.54 25.30 15.95
C SER A 257 -20.23 24.02 15.50
N ALA A 258 -19.56 22.86 15.55
CA ALA A 258 -20.08 21.57 15.06
C ALA A 258 -19.39 20.37 15.72
N GLU A 259 -19.56 20.21 17.02
CA GLU A 259 -18.99 19.10 17.79
C GLU A 259 -19.34 17.72 17.21
N GLU A 260 -20.56 17.57 16.68
CA GLU A 260 -21.02 16.31 16.06
C GLU A 260 -20.16 15.89 14.87
N ILE A 261 -19.71 16.86 14.06
CA ILE A 261 -18.85 16.60 12.89
C ILE A 261 -17.47 16.10 13.33
N VAL A 262 -16.96 16.63 14.45
CA VAL A 262 -15.69 16.17 15.03
C VAL A 262 -15.79 14.72 15.46
N TRP A 263 -16.86 14.33 16.15
CA TRP A 263 -17.07 12.92 16.56
C TRP A 263 -17.24 11.98 15.37
N ILE A 264 -17.93 12.43 14.32
CA ILE A 264 -18.05 11.64 13.09
C ILE A 264 -16.68 11.47 12.45
N ALA A 265 -15.84 12.51 12.36
CA ALA A 265 -14.49 12.41 11.83
C ALA A 265 -13.66 11.36 12.57
N TRP A 266 -13.72 11.33 13.90
CA TRP A 266 -13.02 10.33 14.72
C TRP A 266 -13.59 8.91 14.55
N SER A 267 -14.85 8.78 14.17
CA SER A 267 -15.50 7.47 13.96
C SER A 267 -15.13 6.80 12.64
N VAL A 268 -14.64 7.54 11.63
CA VAL A 268 -14.34 7.01 10.28
C VAL A 268 -13.28 5.92 10.33
N LEU A 269 -12.16 6.16 11.03
CA LEU A 269 -11.08 5.16 11.15
C LEU A 269 -11.55 3.86 11.83
N PRO A 270 -12.16 3.89 13.03
CA PRO A 270 -12.71 2.69 13.65
C PRO A 270 -13.73 1.96 12.75
N LEU A 271 -14.59 2.71 12.06
CA LEU A 271 -15.59 2.13 11.16
C LEU A 271 -14.93 1.31 10.05
N VAL A 272 -13.92 1.87 9.39
CA VAL A 272 -13.19 1.15 8.32
C VAL A 272 -12.48 -0.08 8.88
N PHE A 273 -11.86 -0.01 10.06
CA PHE A 273 -11.25 -1.17 10.68
C PHE A 273 -12.27 -2.27 11.03
N ILE A 274 -13.45 -1.91 11.54
CA ILE A 274 -14.53 -2.86 11.84
C ILE A 274 -15.02 -3.55 10.56
N LEU A 275 -15.07 -2.84 9.44
CA LEU A 275 -15.49 -3.40 8.15
C LEU A 275 -14.39 -4.27 7.52
N THR A 276 -13.13 -3.86 7.60
CA THR A 276 -12.01 -4.55 6.93
C THR A 276 -11.48 -5.74 7.72
N PHE A 277 -11.60 -5.74 9.05
CA PHE A 277 -11.08 -6.83 9.88
C PHE A 277 -11.70 -8.20 9.58
N PRO A 278 -13.03 -8.38 9.50
CA PRO A 278 -13.62 -9.66 9.11
C PRO A 278 -13.36 -9.99 7.63
N ALA A 279 -13.29 -8.98 6.76
CA ALA A 279 -12.99 -9.15 5.34
C ALA A 279 -11.59 -9.72 5.09
N ALA A 280 -10.60 -9.36 5.90
CA ALA A 280 -9.24 -9.87 5.80
C ALA A 280 -9.17 -11.40 5.92
N LYS A 281 -9.93 -11.99 6.87
CA LYS A 281 -9.97 -13.43 7.03
C LYS A 281 -10.57 -14.16 5.81
N LEU A 282 -11.59 -13.55 5.20
CA LEU A 282 -12.21 -14.08 3.99
C LEU A 282 -11.24 -13.99 2.80
N MET A 283 -10.62 -12.84 2.60
CA MET A 283 -9.66 -12.61 1.51
C MET A 283 -8.45 -13.54 1.63
N ARG A 284 -7.91 -13.76 2.83
CA ARG A 284 -6.83 -14.71 3.05
C ARG A 284 -7.17 -16.10 2.51
N ARG A 285 -8.33 -16.66 2.86
CA ARG A 285 -8.74 -17.98 2.37
C ARG A 285 -8.85 -18.04 0.85
N ILE A 286 -9.44 -17.00 0.26
CA ILE A 286 -9.61 -16.91 -1.19
C ILE A 286 -8.26 -16.82 -1.89
N ASN A 287 -7.35 -15.99 -1.37
CA ASN A 287 -6.03 -15.81 -1.96
C ASN A 287 -5.15 -17.06 -1.78
N GLN A 288 -5.24 -17.77 -0.66
CA GLN A 288 -4.57 -19.06 -0.48
C GLN A 288 -5.04 -20.08 -1.54
N THR A 289 -6.37 -20.19 -1.73
CA THR A 289 -6.91 -21.09 -2.76
C THR A 289 -6.50 -20.67 -4.18
N LYS A 290 -6.43 -19.36 -4.46
CA LYS A 290 -5.91 -18.81 -5.73
C LYS A 290 -4.45 -19.22 -5.95
N ARG A 291 -3.58 -19.01 -4.95
CA ARG A 291 -2.15 -19.38 -5.03
C ARG A 291 -1.96 -20.88 -5.24
N SER A 292 -2.66 -21.69 -4.46
CA SER A 292 -2.60 -23.17 -4.59
C SER A 292 -2.99 -23.63 -5.99
N ALA A 293 -4.02 -23.03 -6.59
CA ALA A 293 -4.41 -23.35 -7.96
C ALA A 293 -3.37 -22.87 -9.00
N GLY A 294 -2.76 -21.67 -8.77
CA GLY A 294 -1.67 -21.16 -9.60
C GLY A 294 -0.44 -22.06 -9.55
N SER A 295 -0.01 -22.42 -8.35
CA SER A 295 1.11 -23.35 -8.12
C SER A 295 0.87 -24.71 -8.78
N ALA A 296 -0.34 -25.27 -8.67
CA ALA A 296 -0.69 -26.52 -9.32
C ALA A 296 -0.60 -26.45 -10.88
N THR A 297 -0.85 -25.27 -11.45
CA THR A 297 -0.71 -25.03 -12.89
C THR A 297 0.76 -24.98 -13.29
N THR A 298 1.59 -24.27 -12.51
CA THR A 298 3.04 -24.18 -12.74
C THR A 298 3.70 -25.55 -12.60
N ASN A 299 3.37 -26.29 -11.55
CA ASN A 299 3.91 -27.63 -11.32
C ASN A 299 3.54 -28.60 -12.44
N ALA A 300 2.30 -28.53 -12.97
CA ALA A 300 1.90 -29.36 -14.11
C ALA A 300 2.71 -29.05 -15.38
N MET A 301 2.99 -27.76 -15.62
CA MET A 301 3.84 -27.34 -16.73
C MET A 301 5.28 -27.81 -16.53
N GLU A 302 5.85 -27.63 -15.36
CA GLU A 302 7.21 -28.05 -15.03
C GLU A 302 7.38 -29.57 -15.17
N GLU A 303 6.45 -30.36 -14.61
CA GLU A 303 6.43 -31.81 -14.73
C GLU A 303 6.43 -32.27 -16.19
N THR A 304 5.60 -31.63 -17.05
CA THR A 304 5.50 -31.95 -18.47
C THR A 304 6.77 -31.59 -19.21
N VAL A 305 7.36 -30.41 -18.93
CA VAL A 305 8.59 -29.97 -19.62
C VAL A 305 9.81 -30.79 -19.18
N ASP A 306 9.93 -31.12 -17.91
CA ASP A 306 11.02 -31.94 -17.39
C ASP A 306 11.00 -33.38 -17.96
N ASN A 307 9.81 -33.90 -18.30
CA ASN A 307 9.62 -35.21 -18.83
C ASN A 307 9.24 -35.20 -20.36
N ILE A 308 9.61 -34.14 -21.08
CA ILE A 308 9.14 -33.92 -22.45
C ILE A 308 9.49 -35.06 -23.40
N ASP A 309 10.68 -35.67 -23.23
CA ASP A 309 11.10 -36.82 -24.05
C ASP A 309 10.20 -38.03 -23.82
N ALA A 310 9.78 -38.29 -22.60
CA ALA A 310 8.85 -39.38 -22.28
C ALA A 310 7.45 -39.07 -22.81
N VAL A 311 6.97 -37.84 -22.66
CA VAL A 311 5.66 -37.40 -23.19
C VAL A 311 5.59 -37.56 -24.72
N GLN A 312 6.65 -37.16 -25.42
CA GLN A 312 6.71 -37.28 -26.87
C GLN A 312 6.85 -38.72 -27.34
N SER A 313 7.73 -39.50 -26.68
CA SER A 313 7.97 -40.89 -27.09
C SER A 313 6.77 -41.81 -26.85
N LEU A 314 6.00 -41.55 -25.80
CA LEU A 314 4.80 -42.31 -25.42
C LEU A 314 3.50 -41.77 -26.06
N GLY A 315 3.56 -40.67 -26.79
CA GLY A 315 2.39 -40.08 -27.45
C GLY A 315 1.42 -39.39 -26.49
N GLY A 316 1.86 -39.02 -25.28
CA GLY A 316 1.05 -38.40 -24.19
C GLY A 316 0.73 -36.94 -24.38
N MET A 317 1.12 -36.28 -25.47
CA MET A 317 1.02 -34.82 -25.67
C MET A 317 -0.39 -34.28 -25.51
N GLN A 318 -1.40 -34.98 -26.03
CA GLN A 318 -2.78 -34.52 -25.90
C GLN A 318 -3.28 -34.60 -24.46
N GLN A 319 -2.94 -35.68 -23.74
CA GLN A 319 -3.34 -35.87 -22.32
C GLN A 319 -2.71 -34.80 -21.41
N GLU A 320 -1.42 -34.49 -21.61
CA GLU A 320 -0.76 -33.43 -20.83
C GLU A 320 -1.32 -32.04 -21.16
N THR A 321 -1.67 -31.77 -22.42
CA THR A 321 -2.33 -30.55 -22.85
C THR A 321 -3.71 -30.37 -22.15
N GLU A 322 -4.50 -31.44 -22.12
CA GLU A 322 -5.81 -31.42 -21.43
C GLU A 322 -5.67 -31.26 -19.93
N LYS A 323 -4.70 -31.93 -19.30
CA LYS A 323 -4.35 -31.80 -17.89
C LYS A 323 -3.98 -30.33 -17.53
N PHE A 324 -3.09 -29.75 -18.35
CA PHE A 324 -2.70 -28.36 -18.18
C PHE A 324 -3.89 -27.38 -18.37
N ALA A 325 -4.70 -27.58 -19.40
CA ALA A 325 -5.88 -26.76 -19.67
C ALA A 325 -6.87 -26.78 -18.51
N MET A 326 -7.10 -27.96 -17.90
CA MET A 326 -7.97 -28.08 -16.72
C MET A 326 -7.40 -27.32 -15.51
N ARG A 327 -6.09 -27.46 -15.24
CA ARG A 327 -5.44 -26.74 -14.12
C ARG A 327 -5.47 -25.22 -14.35
N SER A 328 -5.18 -24.79 -15.58
CA SER A 328 -5.25 -23.38 -15.95
C SER A 328 -6.66 -22.80 -15.81
N LEU A 329 -7.69 -23.55 -16.20
CA LEU A 329 -9.09 -23.15 -16.04
C LEU A 329 -9.48 -23.02 -14.55
N GLU A 330 -9.03 -23.94 -13.72
CA GLU A 330 -9.24 -23.86 -12.26
C GLU A 330 -8.57 -22.62 -11.66
N SER A 331 -7.31 -22.36 -12.01
CA SER A 331 -6.57 -21.18 -11.59
C SER A 331 -7.29 -19.90 -12.02
N TYR A 332 -7.73 -19.81 -13.28
CA TYR A 332 -8.53 -18.67 -13.77
C TYR A 332 -9.83 -18.49 -12.99
N PHE A 333 -10.55 -19.57 -12.70
CA PHE A 333 -11.78 -19.49 -11.92
C PHE A 333 -11.53 -18.96 -10.49
N ARG A 334 -10.47 -19.45 -9.82
CA ARG A 334 -10.09 -18.98 -8.47
C ARG A 334 -9.66 -17.52 -8.46
N GLU A 335 -8.93 -17.10 -9.50
CA GLU A 335 -8.56 -15.70 -9.67
C GLU A 335 -9.78 -14.80 -9.86
N ARG A 336 -10.71 -15.22 -10.72
CA ARG A 336 -11.98 -14.50 -10.95
C ARG A 336 -12.78 -14.36 -9.66
N VAL A 337 -12.87 -15.40 -8.84
CA VAL A 337 -13.56 -15.35 -7.53
C VAL A 337 -12.85 -14.35 -6.60
N SER A 338 -11.52 -14.36 -6.55
CA SER A 338 -10.73 -13.40 -5.76
C SER A 338 -11.02 -11.96 -6.17
N LEU A 339 -11.01 -11.67 -7.47
CA LEU A 339 -11.29 -10.34 -8.00
C LEU A 339 -12.73 -9.89 -7.71
N LEU A 340 -13.71 -10.77 -7.88
CA LEU A 340 -15.11 -10.45 -7.61
C LEU A 340 -15.36 -10.15 -6.13
N VAL A 341 -14.84 -11.00 -5.24
CA VAL A 341 -15.01 -10.79 -3.79
C VAL A 341 -14.27 -9.54 -3.34
N GLY A 342 -13.03 -9.34 -3.81
CA GLY A 342 -12.27 -8.12 -3.55
C GLY A 342 -13.00 -6.87 -4.04
N GLY A 343 -13.58 -6.90 -5.24
CA GLY A 343 -14.39 -5.82 -5.80
C GLY A 343 -15.64 -5.52 -4.97
N VAL A 344 -16.38 -6.54 -4.54
CA VAL A 344 -17.57 -6.38 -3.68
C VAL A 344 -17.20 -5.75 -2.34
N LEU A 345 -16.10 -6.21 -1.71
CA LEU A 345 -15.63 -5.65 -0.44
C LEU A 345 -15.19 -4.18 -0.61
N PHE A 346 -14.49 -3.87 -1.70
CA PHE A 346 -14.09 -2.50 -2.02
C PHE A 346 -15.30 -1.58 -2.23
N ILE A 347 -16.29 -2.02 -3.01
CA ILE A 347 -17.53 -1.27 -3.24
C ILE A 347 -18.30 -1.08 -1.92
N GLY A 348 -18.39 -2.12 -1.09
CA GLY A 348 -19.04 -2.04 0.22
C GLY A 348 -18.37 -1.03 1.14
N ALA A 349 -17.02 -1.03 1.21
CA ALA A 349 -16.26 -0.06 1.97
C ALA A 349 -16.44 1.37 1.41
N ALA A 350 -16.42 1.53 0.08
CA ALA A 350 -16.63 2.81 -0.57
C ALA A 350 -18.03 3.37 -0.28
N ILE A 351 -19.08 2.55 -0.37
CA ILE A 351 -20.46 2.96 -0.03
C ILE A 351 -20.56 3.41 1.43
N ALA A 352 -19.94 2.67 2.37
CA ALA A 352 -19.96 3.03 3.78
C ALA A 352 -19.30 4.40 4.02
N VAL A 353 -18.12 4.63 3.43
CA VAL A 353 -17.40 5.91 3.54
C VAL A 353 -18.18 7.05 2.88
N LEU A 354 -18.72 6.84 1.68
CA LEU A 354 -19.53 7.84 0.97
C LEU A 354 -20.82 8.17 1.73
N SER A 355 -21.43 7.20 2.42
CA SER A 355 -22.59 7.43 3.28
C SER A 355 -22.27 8.35 4.44
N VAL A 356 -21.11 8.13 5.11
CA VAL A 356 -20.63 9.02 6.19
C VAL A 356 -20.37 10.43 5.64
N CYS A 357 -19.69 10.54 4.51
CA CYS A 357 -19.48 11.83 3.84
C CYS A 357 -20.81 12.53 3.52
N GLY A 358 -21.80 11.79 3.02
CA GLY A 358 -23.13 12.32 2.74
C GLY A 358 -23.84 12.86 3.98
N ILE A 359 -23.76 12.15 5.11
CA ILE A 359 -24.32 12.62 6.39
C ILE A 359 -23.66 13.93 6.81
N VAL A 360 -22.32 13.98 6.79
CA VAL A 360 -21.55 15.19 7.14
C VAL A 360 -21.92 16.34 6.21
N PHE A 361 -22.10 16.09 4.92
CA PHE A 361 -22.55 17.09 3.94
C PHE A 361 -23.88 17.74 4.32
N VAL A 362 -24.86 16.91 4.67
CA VAL A 362 -26.18 17.40 5.11
C VAL A 362 -26.06 18.21 6.40
N MET A 363 -25.25 17.75 7.36
CA MET A 363 -25.05 18.44 8.63
C MET A 363 -24.39 19.81 8.42
N VAL A 364 -23.29 19.87 7.66
CA VAL A 364 -22.60 21.13 7.34
C VAL A 364 -23.53 22.10 6.62
N THR A 365 -24.29 21.62 5.63
CA THR A 365 -25.26 22.45 4.91
C THR A 365 -26.30 23.03 5.85
N ASN A 366 -26.84 22.25 6.78
CA ASN A 366 -27.78 22.72 7.78
C ASN A 366 -27.16 23.77 8.71
N SER A 367 -25.90 23.60 9.14
CA SER A 367 -25.19 24.57 9.99
C SER A 367 -24.93 25.88 9.23
N ILE A 368 -24.64 25.82 7.93
CA ILE A 368 -24.51 27.03 7.09
C ILE A 368 -25.86 27.76 6.96
N ILE A 369 -26.98 27.04 6.76
CA ILE A 369 -28.30 27.63 6.67
C ILE A 369 -28.71 28.33 7.98
N LYS A 370 -28.27 27.77 9.14
CA LYS A 370 -28.50 28.37 10.46
C LYS A 370 -27.62 29.59 10.73
N GLY A 371 -26.54 29.78 9.98
CA GLY A 371 -25.57 30.86 10.18
C GLY A 371 -24.42 30.52 11.14
N ASP A 372 -24.31 29.27 11.60
CA ASP A 372 -23.25 28.81 12.50
C ASP A 372 -21.92 28.57 11.79
N MET A 373 -21.93 28.53 10.46
CA MET A 373 -20.76 28.26 9.60
C MET A 373 -20.78 29.09 8.32
N SER A 374 -19.60 29.38 7.79
CA SER A 374 -19.44 30.03 6.50
C SER A 374 -19.55 29.06 5.33
N ALA A 375 -19.80 29.59 4.12
CA ALA A 375 -19.77 28.76 2.92
C ALA A 375 -18.37 28.19 2.63
N GLY A 376 -17.31 28.90 3.03
CA GLY A 376 -15.93 28.41 2.93
C GLY A 376 -15.63 27.21 3.84
N ASP A 377 -16.31 27.11 5.00
CA ASP A 377 -16.16 25.97 5.90
C ASP A 377 -16.63 24.66 5.28
N PHE A 378 -17.63 24.72 4.38
CA PHE A 378 -18.03 23.56 3.59
C PHE A 378 -16.90 22.99 2.76
N GLY A 379 -16.15 23.87 2.07
CA GLY A 379 -14.97 23.45 1.27
C GLY A 379 -13.89 22.81 2.13
N VAL A 380 -13.60 23.39 3.31
CA VAL A 380 -12.63 22.85 4.26
C VAL A 380 -13.02 21.45 4.73
N ILE A 381 -14.23 21.31 5.24
CA ILE A 381 -14.72 20.05 5.80
C ILE A 381 -14.76 18.98 4.71
N PHE A 382 -15.24 19.33 3.51
CA PHE A 382 -15.28 18.41 2.38
C PHE A 382 -13.90 17.86 2.02
N ILE A 383 -12.90 18.73 1.83
CA ILE A 383 -11.54 18.32 1.44
C ILE A 383 -10.90 17.48 2.55
N ILE A 384 -11.05 17.90 3.80
CA ILE A 384 -10.44 17.18 4.94
C ILE A 384 -11.12 15.82 5.15
N PHE A 385 -12.46 15.73 5.08
CA PHE A 385 -13.15 14.44 5.18
C PHE A 385 -12.78 13.49 4.05
N TRP A 386 -12.62 14.01 2.83
CA TRP A 386 -12.11 13.21 1.72
C TRP A 386 -10.71 12.67 1.98
N GLY A 387 -9.86 13.48 2.62
CA GLY A 387 -8.52 13.06 3.06
C GLY A 387 -8.57 11.96 4.13
N ILE A 388 -9.46 12.09 5.13
CA ILE A 388 -9.66 11.06 6.16
C ILE A 388 -10.19 9.77 5.53
N ALA A 389 -11.17 9.87 4.64
CA ALA A 389 -11.75 8.74 3.93
C ALA A 389 -10.70 8.00 3.08
N GLY A 390 -9.87 8.75 2.33
CA GLY A 390 -8.77 8.19 1.55
C GLY A 390 -7.75 7.48 2.42
N GLY A 391 -7.30 8.10 3.51
CA GLY A 391 -6.39 7.48 4.47
C GLY A 391 -6.96 6.22 5.14
N ALA A 392 -8.25 6.22 5.46
CA ALA A 392 -8.91 5.05 6.02
C ALA A 392 -9.00 3.88 5.02
N ILE A 393 -9.31 4.16 3.75
CA ILE A 393 -9.33 3.15 2.68
C ILE A 393 -7.91 2.61 2.45
N GLU A 394 -6.89 3.46 2.44
CA GLU A 394 -5.49 3.10 2.28
C GLU A 394 -5.03 2.15 3.40
N LEU A 395 -5.37 2.45 4.66
CA LEU A 395 -5.08 1.60 5.81
C LEU A 395 -5.83 0.26 5.75
N GLY A 396 -7.09 0.26 5.33
CA GLY A 396 -7.87 -0.94 5.13
C GLY A 396 -7.29 -1.83 4.02
N GLY A 397 -6.93 -1.24 2.90
CA GLY A 397 -6.26 -1.92 1.78
C GLY A 397 -4.91 -2.51 2.18
N PHE A 398 -4.10 -1.75 2.93
CA PHE A 398 -2.84 -2.23 3.49
C PHE A 398 -3.04 -3.43 4.42
N TRP A 399 -4.04 -3.36 5.32
CA TRP A 399 -4.36 -4.49 6.21
C TRP A 399 -4.71 -5.76 5.43
N LEU A 400 -5.45 -5.63 4.33
CA LEU A 400 -5.74 -6.75 3.43
C LEU A 400 -4.48 -7.26 2.72
N ALA A 401 -3.59 -6.36 2.29
CA ALA A 401 -2.33 -6.74 1.62
C ALA A 401 -1.36 -7.48 2.54
N VAL A 402 -1.25 -7.10 3.82
CA VAL A 402 -0.39 -7.82 4.81
C VAL A 402 -0.90 -9.23 5.10
N GLN A 403 -2.18 -9.50 4.84
CA GLN A 403 -2.75 -10.82 5.03
C GLN A 403 -2.58 -11.75 3.80
N ASN A 404 -2.16 -11.20 2.68
CA ASN A 404 -1.85 -11.91 1.43
C ASN A 404 -0.39 -12.35 1.37
#